data_f10e335921c9f0a4f334ff85e4e89a52
#
_entry.id   f10e335921c9f0a4f334ff85e4e89a52
#
_cell.length_a   1.000
_cell.length_b   1.000
_cell.length_c   1.000
_cell.angle_alpha   90.00
_cell.angle_beta   90.00
_cell.angle_gamma   90.00
#
_symmetry.space_group_name_H-M   'P 1'
#
loop_
_entity.id
_entity.type
_entity.pdbx_description
1 polymer ?
#
loop_
_entity_poly.entity_id
_entity_poly.type
_entity_poly.pdbx_seq_one_letter_code
_entity_poly.pdbx_strand_id
1 'polypeptide(L)'
;LGDVYKRQILGVMAGGAFDRRSKSKSSFNFNRINNNQKQQIFTLSFIILAAKLAKSDGIVSDDEIRAFKEKFKVPKSEIPKVAKIFNEAKKDTYGYKQIANQVGDLFSANKILLEELLNNLFYIAASDGKVSISEIDFLRSISKSFKFSEKDFQRIFQSNLKNSESDPYKILGVNRSTTDNEIRKKWIKLNKEHHPDNLIAKGMPKEFIKQSNKELAAINIAYDKIKEIRGIS
;
A
#
# COMPACT_ATOMS: atom_id res chain seq x y z
N LEU A 1 -18.41 -16.81 6.57
CA LEU A 1 -17.03 -16.58 6.04
C LEU A 1 -16.43 -15.24 6.49
N GLY A 2 -17.27 -14.20 6.76
CA GLY A 2 -16.80 -12.91 7.30
C GLY A 2 -16.27 -12.96 8.75
N ASP A 3 -16.65 -13.96 9.54
CA ASP A 3 -16.38 -13.97 10.98
C ASP A 3 -14.98 -14.45 11.37
N VAL A 4 -14.32 -15.30 10.59
CA VAL A 4 -12.98 -15.80 10.91
C VAL A 4 -11.93 -14.71 10.73
N TYR A 5 -12.04 -13.92 9.66
CA TYR A 5 -11.13 -12.80 9.40
C TYR A 5 -11.42 -11.59 10.26
N LYS A 6 -12.71 -11.33 10.58
CA LYS A 6 -13.09 -10.37 11.62
C LYS A 6 -12.42 -10.67 12.96
N ARG A 7 -12.35 -11.92 13.38
CA ARG A 7 -11.74 -12.30 14.67
C ARG A 7 -10.23 -12.16 14.67
N GLN A 8 -9.53 -12.44 13.57
CA GLN A 8 -8.07 -12.29 13.50
C GLN A 8 -7.64 -10.83 13.41
N ILE A 9 -8.28 -10.03 12.57
CA ILE A 9 -7.97 -8.61 12.43
C ILE A 9 -8.60 -7.79 13.56
N LEU A 10 -9.81 -8.12 14.02
CA LEU A 10 -10.43 -7.51 15.20
C LEU A 10 -9.75 -7.90 16.51
N GLY A 11 -9.17 -9.10 16.62
CA GLY A 11 -8.34 -9.47 17.76
C GLY A 11 -7.10 -8.61 17.92
N VAL A 12 -6.52 -8.19 16.80
CA VAL A 12 -5.41 -7.22 16.78
C VAL A 12 -5.91 -5.79 17.06
N MET A 13 -7.11 -5.42 16.59
CA MET A 13 -7.75 -4.12 16.86
C MET A 13 -8.15 -3.96 18.33
N ALA A 14 -8.49 -5.06 19.03
CA ALA A 14 -8.88 -5.04 20.45
C ALA A 14 -7.69 -4.96 21.42
N GLY A 15 -6.48 -4.62 20.93
CA GLY A 15 -5.35 -4.30 21.80
C GLY A 15 -4.86 -5.43 22.68
N GLY A 16 -4.60 -6.61 22.14
CA GLY A 16 -3.87 -7.66 22.86
C GLY A 16 -4.60 -8.32 24.03
N ALA A 17 -5.90 -8.11 24.19
CA ALA A 17 -6.70 -8.77 25.23
C ALA A 17 -7.15 -10.19 24.83
N PHE A 18 -6.82 -10.62 23.62
CA PHE A 18 -7.18 -11.95 23.14
C PHE A 18 -5.96 -12.89 23.21
N ASP A 19 -5.95 -13.61 24.30
CA ASP A 19 -5.33 -14.94 24.52
C ASP A 19 -3.81 -15.05 24.69
N ARG A 20 -3.38 -14.83 25.96
CA ARG A 20 -2.12 -15.39 26.47
C ARG A 20 -2.10 -16.94 26.58
N ARG A 21 -3.15 -17.65 26.15
CA ARG A 21 -3.28 -19.11 26.34
C ARG A 21 -3.22 -19.96 25.08
N SER A 22 -3.20 -19.42 23.88
CA SER A 22 -3.06 -20.20 22.64
C SER A 22 -1.64 -20.13 22.09
N LYS A 23 -0.74 -20.99 22.58
CA LYS A 23 0.57 -21.33 21.97
C LYS A 23 0.41 -22.21 20.72
N SER A 24 -0.68 -22.14 20.01
CA SER A 24 -0.83 -22.78 18.72
C SER A 24 -0.36 -21.81 17.62
N LYS A 25 0.86 -22.02 17.14
CA LYS A 25 1.31 -21.55 15.82
C LYS A 25 0.47 -22.28 14.76
N SER A 26 -0.79 -21.93 14.61
CA SER A 26 -1.51 -22.31 13.41
C SER A 26 -0.91 -21.48 12.26
N SER A 27 0.05 -22.08 11.54
CA SER A 27 0.54 -21.55 10.27
C SER A 27 -0.69 -21.44 9.35
N PHE A 28 -1.20 -20.21 9.23
CA PHE A 28 -2.33 -19.92 8.38
C PHE A 28 -1.90 -20.20 6.94
N ASN A 29 -2.47 -21.23 6.33
CA ASN A 29 -2.05 -21.67 5.00
C ASN A 29 -2.65 -20.75 3.94
N PHE A 30 -1.90 -19.69 3.55
CA PHE A 30 -2.27 -18.69 2.55
C PHE A 30 -2.67 -19.30 1.19
N ASN A 31 -2.15 -20.48 0.86
CA ASN A 31 -2.47 -21.18 -0.39
C ASN A 31 -3.92 -21.66 -0.47
N ARG A 32 -4.66 -21.66 0.66
CA ARG A 32 -6.08 -22.03 0.71
C ARG A 32 -7.03 -20.84 0.59
N ILE A 33 -6.53 -19.62 0.51
CA ILE A 33 -7.35 -18.39 0.42
C ILE A 33 -7.67 -18.13 -1.04
N ASN A 34 -8.96 -18.05 -1.37
CA ASN A 34 -9.41 -17.70 -2.71
C ASN A 34 -9.24 -16.18 -3.00
N ASN A 35 -9.35 -15.78 -4.28
CA ASN A 35 -9.12 -14.39 -4.69
C ASN A 35 -10.10 -13.40 -4.03
N ASN A 36 -11.34 -13.78 -3.81
CA ASN A 36 -12.32 -12.92 -3.14
C ASN A 36 -11.91 -12.63 -1.68
N GLN A 37 -11.43 -13.64 -0.97
CA GLN A 37 -10.90 -13.50 0.39
C GLN A 37 -9.65 -12.62 0.42
N LYS A 38 -8.74 -12.77 -0.56
CA LYS A 38 -7.56 -11.89 -0.69
C LYS A 38 -7.97 -10.43 -0.88
N GLN A 39 -8.94 -10.17 -1.74
CA GLN A 39 -9.49 -8.82 -1.96
C GLN A 39 -10.08 -8.23 -0.69
N GLN A 40 -10.87 -9.00 0.04
CA GLN A 40 -11.46 -8.55 1.31
C GLN A 40 -10.40 -8.21 2.36
N ILE A 41 -9.36 -9.06 2.50
CA ILE A 41 -8.26 -8.82 3.44
C ILE A 41 -7.47 -7.58 3.01
N PHE A 42 -7.16 -7.44 1.73
CA PHE A 42 -6.46 -6.27 1.19
C PHE A 42 -7.23 -4.98 1.52
N THR A 43 -8.51 -4.93 1.18
CA THR A 43 -9.38 -3.77 1.43
C THR A 43 -9.46 -3.43 2.92
N LEU A 44 -9.67 -4.42 3.77
CA LEU A 44 -9.78 -4.22 5.21
C LEU A 44 -8.47 -3.71 5.82
N SER A 45 -7.35 -4.29 5.40
CA SER A 45 -6.00 -3.88 5.83
C SER A 45 -5.73 -2.43 5.44
N PHE A 46 -6.10 -2.05 4.21
CA PHE A 46 -5.97 -0.68 3.75
C PHE A 46 -6.82 0.29 4.60
N ILE A 47 -8.10 -0.02 4.85
CA ILE A 47 -8.99 0.84 5.65
C ILE A 47 -8.39 1.10 7.03
N ILE A 48 -7.89 0.05 7.69
CA ILE A 48 -7.32 0.17 9.04
C ILE A 48 -6.03 0.99 9.01
N LEU A 49 -5.10 0.67 8.11
CA LEU A 49 -3.81 1.35 8.02
C LEU A 49 -3.97 2.81 7.59
N ALA A 50 -4.91 3.12 6.68
CA ALA A 50 -5.23 4.49 6.28
C ALA A 50 -5.81 5.30 7.44
N ALA A 51 -6.71 4.72 8.24
CA ALA A 51 -7.26 5.38 9.41
C ALA A 51 -6.20 5.69 10.50
N LYS A 52 -5.24 4.77 10.68
CA LYS A 52 -4.13 4.96 11.63
C LYS A 52 -3.06 5.93 11.10
N LEU A 53 -2.84 5.95 9.78
CA LEU A 53 -2.00 6.93 9.11
C LEU A 53 -2.57 8.34 9.31
N ALA A 54 -3.84 8.56 8.99
CA ALA A 54 -4.52 9.83 9.19
C ALA A 54 -4.50 10.30 10.65
N LYS A 55 -4.31 9.40 11.63
CA LYS A 55 -4.14 9.73 13.05
C LYS A 55 -2.68 10.01 13.43
N SER A 56 -1.70 9.69 12.58
CA SER A 56 -0.27 9.73 12.93
C SER A 56 0.26 11.15 13.21
N ASP A 57 -0.32 12.17 12.61
CA ASP A 57 -0.03 13.59 12.88
C ASP A 57 -0.98 14.23 13.91
N GLY A 58 -1.96 13.47 14.41
CA GLY A 58 -2.92 13.90 15.43
C GLY A 58 -4.23 14.46 14.89
N ILE A 59 -4.28 14.88 13.64
CA ILE A 59 -5.43 15.54 13.01
C ILE A 59 -5.84 14.76 11.76
N VAL A 60 -7.05 14.20 11.79
CA VAL A 60 -7.63 13.58 10.58
C VAL A 60 -8.30 14.68 9.78
N SER A 61 -7.69 15.06 8.65
CA SER A 61 -8.20 16.12 7.79
C SER A 61 -9.45 15.71 7.01
N ASP A 62 -10.30 16.69 6.65
CA ASP A 62 -11.46 16.44 5.79
C ASP A 62 -11.03 16.00 4.38
N ASP A 63 -9.85 16.43 3.92
CA ASP A 63 -9.29 16.07 2.63
C ASP A 63 -8.85 14.60 2.59
N GLU A 64 -8.25 14.09 3.66
CA GLU A 64 -7.93 12.65 3.79
C GLU A 64 -9.21 11.80 3.81
N ILE A 65 -10.23 12.24 4.57
CA ILE A 65 -11.53 11.55 4.61
C ILE A 65 -12.19 11.59 3.23
N ARG A 66 -12.12 12.71 2.52
CA ARG A 66 -12.64 12.86 1.16
C ARG A 66 -11.89 11.97 0.18
N ALA A 67 -10.55 12.02 0.18
CA ALA A 67 -9.69 11.18 -0.65
C ALA A 67 -9.97 9.69 -0.41
N PHE A 68 -10.15 9.31 0.86
CA PHE A 68 -10.56 7.95 1.21
C PHE A 68 -11.92 7.57 0.62
N LYS A 69 -12.94 8.41 0.75
CA LYS A 69 -14.29 8.15 0.21
C LYS A 69 -14.33 8.12 -1.32
N GLU A 70 -13.61 9.03 -1.98
CA GLU A 70 -13.52 9.09 -3.44
C GLU A 70 -12.77 7.89 -4.03
N LYS A 71 -11.73 7.44 -3.33
CA LYS A 71 -10.96 6.27 -3.71
C LYS A 71 -11.80 5.01 -3.68
N PHE A 72 -12.56 4.85 -2.60
CA PHE A 72 -13.42 3.71 -2.39
C PHE A 72 -14.84 4.06 -2.83
N LYS A 73 -15.22 3.67 -4.04
CA LYS A 73 -16.64 3.60 -4.44
C LYS A 73 -17.32 2.50 -3.63
N VAL A 74 -17.34 2.68 -2.29
CA VAL A 74 -17.97 1.74 -1.40
C VAL A 74 -19.45 1.68 -1.75
N PRO A 75 -20.02 0.49 -2.02
CA PRO A 75 -21.45 0.34 -2.19
C PRO A 75 -22.20 0.97 -1.02
N LYS A 76 -23.29 1.69 -1.27
CA LYS A 76 -24.04 2.40 -0.22
C LYS A 76 -24.38 1.49 0.97
N SER A 77 -24.64 0.22 0.73
CA SER A 77 -24.90 -0.80 1.76
C SER A 77 -23.70 -1.11 2.67
N GLU A 78 -22.48 -0.90 2.21
CA GLU A 78 -21.24 -1.20 2.96
C GLU A 78 -20.65 0.04 3.68
N ILE A 79 -21.11 1.25 3.31
CA ILE A 79 -20.62 2.51 3.92
C ILE A 79 -20.68 2.49 5.45
N PRO A 80 -21.77 2.02 6.12
CA PRO A 80 -21.81 2.01 7.59
C PRO A 80 -20.75 1.10 8.21
N LYS A 81 -20.44 -0.03 7.58
CA LYS A 81 -19.42 -0.97 8.05
C LYS A 81 -18.03 -0.39 7.91
N VAL A 82 -17.72 0.20 6.74
CA VAL A 82 -16.43 0.85 6.48
C VAL A 82 -16.23 2.02 7.44
N ALA A 83 -17.24 2.88 7.62
CA ALA A 83 -17.20 3.99 8.55
C ALA A 83 -16.95 3.54 10.00
N LYS A 84 -17.60 2.45 10.43
CA LYS A 84 -17.38 1.88 11.76
C LYS A 84 -15.94 1.43 11.94
N ILE A 85 -15.37 0.68 10.98
CA ILE A 85 -13.98 0.20 11.04
C ILE A 85 -13.01 1.37 11.06
N PHE A 86 -13.19 2.35 10.17
CA PHE A 86 -12.36 3.53 10.08
C PHE A 86 -12.40 4.35 11.38
N ASN A 87 -13.59 4.61 11.92
CA ASN A 87 -13.78 5.36 13.15
C ASN A 87 -13.18 4.67 14.38
N GLU A 88 -13.21 3.34 14.44
CA GLU A 88 -12.51 2.60 15.50
C GLU A 88 -10.98 2.67 15.31
N ALA A 89 -10.49 2.47 14.09
CA ALA A 89 -9.05 2.45 13.81
C ALA A 89 -8.38 3.81 14.01
N LYS A 90 -9.06 4.94 13.73
CA LYS A 90 -8.53 6.31 13.87
C LYS A 90 -8.46 6.82 15.31
N LYS A 91 -8.95 6.06 16.31
CA LYS A 91 -8.89 6.49 17.72
C LYS A 91 -7.46 6.61 18.23
N ASP A 92 -6.57 5.76 17.74
CA ASP A 92 -5.15 5.74 18.10
C ASP A 92 -4.29 5.16 16.97
N THR A 93 -2.98 5.29 17.09
CA THR A 93 -2.02 4.65 16.21
C THR A 93 -1.56 3.27 16.71
N TYR A 94 -2.01 2.83 17.88
CA TYR A 94 -1.55 1.58 18.50
C TYR A 94 -1.87 0.38 17.62
N GLY A 95 -0.97 -0.61 17.62
CA GLY A 95 -1.18 -1.88 16.93
C GLY A 95 -0.96 -1.86 15.40
N TYR A 96 -0.68 -0.72 14.77
CA TYR A 96 -0.50 -0.68 13.31
C TYR A 96 0.65 -1.56 12.83
N LYS A 97 1.76 -1.66 13.60
CA LYS A 97 2.89 -2.53 13.25
C LYS A 97 2.52 -4.01 13.24
N GLN A 98 1.70 -4.46 14.21
CA GLN A 98 1.21 -5.83 14.26
C GLN A 98 0.35 -6.13 13.02
N ILE A 99 -0.56 -5.21 12.67
CA ILE A 99 -1.39 -5.33 11.47
C ILE A 99 -0.51 -5.37 10.22
N ALA A 100 0.43 -4.44 10.08
CA ALA A 100 1.34 -4.38 8.93
C ALA A 100 2.19 -5.66 8.83
N ASN A 101 2.71 -6.20 9.93
CA ASN A 101 3.45 -7.46 9.93
C ASN A 101 2.58 -8.64 9.46
N GLN A 102 1.35 -8.75 9.97
CA GLN A 102 0.42 -9.81 9.55
C GLN A 102 0.09 -9.72 8.06
N VAL A 103 -0.17 -8.51 7.56
CA VAL A 103 -0.42 -8.24 6.14
C VAL A 103 0.82 -8.57 5.31
N GLY A 104 2.00 -8.16 5.76
CA GLY A 104 3.28 -8.44 5.12
C GLY A 104 3.55 -9.94 4.99
N ASP A 105 3.29 -10.72 6.06
CA ASP A 105 3.44 -12.17 6.04
C ASP A 105 2.40 -12.84 5.13
N LEU A 106 1.16 -12.35 5.19
CA LEU A 106 0.04 -12.87 4.41
C LEU A 106 0.24 -12.71 2.90
N PHE A 107 0.73 -11.55 2.46
CA PHE A 107 0.99 -11.25 1.05
C PHE A 107 2.47 -11.43 0.64
N SER A 108 3.29 -12.10 1.46
CA SER A 108 4.74 -12.24 1.22
C SER A 108 5.11 -12.82 -0.15
N ALA A 109 4.29 -13.75 -0.68
CA ALA A 109 4.43 -14.32 -2.01
C ALA A 109 4.06 -13.34 -3.15
N ASN A 110 3.39 -12.23 -2.86
CA ASN A 110 2.90 -11.25 -3.81
C ASN A 110 3.31 -9.83 -3.43
N LYS A 111 4.61 -9.57 -3.36
CA LYS A 111 5.17 -8.27 -2.94
C LYS A 111 4.57 -7.07 -3.68
N ILE A 112 4.16 -7.24 -4.94
CA ILE A 112 3.53 -6.17 -5.70
C ILE A 112 2.20 -5.70 -5.07
N LEU A 113 1.43 -6.59 -4.44
CA LEU A 113 0.21 -6.19 -3.73
C LEU A 113 0.53 -5.37 -2.48
N LEU A 114 1.63 -5.69 -1.77
CA LEU A 114 2.11 -4.90 -0.63
C LEU A 114 2.61 -3.52 -1.07
N GLU A 115 3.26 -3.46 -2.23
CA GLU A 115 3.70 -2.20 -2.83
C GLU A 115 2.51 -1.32 -3.19
N GLU A 116 1.50 -1.89 -3.84
CA GLU A 116 0.27 -1.18 -4.18
C GLU A 116 -0.51 -0.74 -2.94
N LEU A 117 -0.49 -1.53 -1.87
CA LEU A 117 -1.06 -1.12 -0.59
C LEU A 117 -0.35 0.12 -0.04
N LEU A 118 0.98 0.14 -0.09
CA LEU A 118 1.79 1.27 0.35
C LEU A 118 1.59 2.51 -0.54
N ASN A 119 1.53 2.36 -1.87
CA ASN A 119 1.21 3.43 -2.82
C ASN A 119 -0.16 4.06 -2.54
N ASN A 120 -1.14 3.24 -2.18
CA ASN A 120 -2.47 3.73 -1.84
C ASN A 120 -2.49 4.49 -0.51
N LEU A 121 -1.65 4.11 0.46
CA LEU A 121 -1.47 4.86 1.71
C LEU A 121 -0.77 6.20 1.45
N PHE A 122 0.26 6.24 0.60
CA PHE A 122 0.88 7.50 0.14
C PHE A 122 -0.12 8.44 -0.52
N TYR A 123 -1.03 7.90 -1.34
CA TYR A 123 -2.09 8.70 -1.97
C TYR A 123 -3.00 9.37 -0.94
N ILE A 124 -3.33 8.69 0.17
CA ILE A 124 -4.11 9.30 1.25
C ILE A 124 -3.29 10.38 1.97
N ALA A 125 -2.06 10.09 2.37
CA ALA A 125 -1.16 11.04 3.01
C ALA A 125 -0.93 12.33 2.17
N ALA A 126 -0.85 12.20 0.84
CA ALA A 126 -0.64 13.33 -0.06
C ALA A 126 -1.92 14.10 -0.43
N SER A 127 -3.09 13.76 0.14
CA SER A 127 -4.38 14.30 -0.30
C SER A 127 -4.57 15.78 -0.01
N ASP A 128 -3.94 16.30 1.03
CA ASP A 128 -3.91 17.73 1.38
C ASP A 128 -2.80 18.52 0.67
N GLY A 129 -1.97 17.82 -0.13
CA GLY A 129 -0.89 18.38 -0.95
C GLY A 129 0.50 18.30 -0.33
N LYS A 130 0.65 17.87 0.92
CA LYS A 130 1.95 17.65 1.59
C LYS A 130 1.87 16.42 2.49
N VAL A 131 2.92 15.59 2.43
CA VAL A 131 3.08 14.46 3.35
C VAL A 131 3.93 14.94 4.53
N SER A 132 3.41 14.87 5.73
CA SER A 132 4.11 15.27 6.96
C SER A 132 5.26 14.31 7.29
N ILE A 133 6.20 14.75 8.13
CA ILE A 133 7.31 13.89 8.60
C ILE A 133 6.76 12.69 9.35
N SER A 134 5.74 12.87 10.18
CA SER A 134 5.08 11.80 10.94
C SER A 134 4.48 10.73 10.04
N GLU A 135 3.84 11.13 8.94
CA GLU A 135 3.29 10.21 7.96
C GLU A 135 4.38 9.47 7.18
N ILE A 136 5.46 10.16 6.80
CA ILE A 136 6.61 9.52 6.14
C ILE A 136 7.21 8.44 7.05
N ASP A 137 7.40 8.73 8.34
CA ASP A 137 7.93 7.76 9.31
C ASP A 137 6.97 6.60 9.54
N PHE A 138 5.66 6.86 9.57
CA PHE A 138 4.62 5.84 9.65
C PHE A 138 4.66 4.92 8.42
N LEU A 139 4.67 5.48 7.21
CA LEU A 139 4.75 4.75 5.94
C LEU A 139 6.06 3.95 5.82
N ARG A 140 7.18 4.52 6.26
CA ARG A 140 8.47 3.81 6.32
C ARG A 140 8.42 2.63 7.28
N SER A 141 7.74 2.78 8.41
CA SER A 141 7.56 1.68 9.38
C SER A 141 6.71 0.55 8.79
N ILE A 142 5.63 0.88 8.06
CA ILE A 142 4.83 -0.11 7.31
C ILE A 142 5.67 -0.80 6.25
N SER A 143 6.46 -0.05 5.47
CA SER A 143 7.36 -0.58 4.45
C SER A 143 8.32 -1.63 5.04
N LYS A 144 8.91 -1.35 6.22
CA LYS A 144 9.75 -2.32 6.95
C LYS A 144 8.98 -3.56 7.36
N SER A 145 7.73 -3.41 7.82
CA SER A 145 6.86 -4.54 8.16
C SER A 145 6.54 -5.41 6.93
N PHE A 146 6.47 -4.82 5.75
CA PHE A 146 6.32 -5.51 4.46
C PHE A 146 7.63 -6.11 3.93
N LYS A 147 8.73 -5.98 4.67
CA LYS A 147 10.07 -6.46 4.32
C LYS A 147 10.62 -5.85 3.02
N PHE A 148 10.27 -4.58 2.76
CA PHE A 148 10.90 -3.77 1.74
C PHE A 148 12.23 -3.20 2.24
N SER A 149 13.20 -3.09 1.34
CA SER A 149 14.44 -2.38 1.60
C SER A 149 14.22 -0.86 1.62
N GLU A 150 15.16 -0.11 2.18
CA GLU A 150 15.10 1.37 2.11
C GLU A 150 15.12 1.86 0.65
N LYS A 151 15.82 1.15 -0.25
CA LYS A 151 15.81 1.44 -1.69
C LYS A 151 14.42 1.27 -2.31
N ASP A 152 13.68 0.22 -1.92
CA ASP A 152 12.30 0.01 -2.38
C ASP A 152 11.38 1.11 -1.84
N PHE A 153 11.53 1.47 -0.55
CA PHE A 153 10.76 2.57 0.04
C PHE A 153 11.02 3.89 -0.68
N GLN A 154 12.28 4.23 -0.96
CA GLN A 154 12.64 5.45 -1.68
C GLN A 154 12.07 5.46 -3.10
N ARG A 155 12.05 4.33 -3.80
CA ARG A 155 11.44 4.21 -5.12
C ARG A 155 9.94 4.51 -5.05
N ILE A 156 9.22 3.87 -4.13
CA ILE A 156 7.78 4.06 -3.92
C ILE A 156 7.48 5.51 -3.50
N PHE A 157 8.27 6.08 -2.60
CA PHE A 157 8.14 7.47 -2.18
C PHE A 157 8.29 8.43 -3.35
N GLN A 158 9.34 8.26 -4.17
CA GLN A 158 9.63 9.13 -5.31
C GLN A 158 8.53 9.07 -6.40
N SER A 159 7.93 7.89 -6.62
CA SER A 159 6.84 7.76 -7.59
C SER A 159 5.53 8.43 -7.12
N ASN A 160 5.40 8.69 -5.82
CA ASN A 160 4.26 9.40 -5.25
C ASN A 160 4.48 10.92 -5.06
N LEU A 161 5.68 11.43 -5.35
CA LEU A 161 5.95 12.87 -5.38
C LEU A 161 5.38 13.50 -6.66
N LYS A 162 5.21 14.83 -6.65
CA LYS A 162 4.90 15.58 -7.87
C LYS A 162 6.04 15.41 -8.88
N ASN A 163 5.68 15.33 -10.17
CA ASN A 163 6.65 15.08 -11.25
C ASN A 163 7.84 16.05 -11.30
N SER A 164 7.67 17.30 -10.80
CA SER A 164 8.74 18.30 -10.72
C SER A 164 9.75 18.04 -9.61
N GLU A 165 9.40 17.24 -8.60
CA GLU A 165 10.21 17.00 -7.40
C GLU A 165 10.84 15.60 -7.40
N SER A 166 10.46 14.74 -8.36
CA SER A 166 10.85 13.34 -8.39
C SER A 166 12.09 13.09 -9.26
N ASP A 167 13.02 12.25 -8.77
CA ASP A 167 14.17 11.78 -9.53
C ASP A 167 13.79 10.54 -10.37
N PRO A 168 13.86 10.60 -11.73
CA PRO A 168 13.45 9.49 -12.58
C PRO A 168 14.26 8.21 -12.36
N TYR A 169 15.53 8.32 -11.99
CA TYR A 169 16.36 7.14 -11.65
C TYR A 169 15.87 6.45 -10.38
N LYS A 170 15.45 7.23 -9.40
CA LYS A 170 14.87 6.69 -8.16
C LYS A 170 13.52 6.04 -8.38
N ILE A 171 12.66 6.62 -9.26
CA ILE A 171 11.36 6.02 -9.62
C ILE A 171 11.56 4.64 -10.25
N LEU A 172 12.58 4.45 -11.11
CA LEU A 172 12.88 3.13 -11.67
C LEU A 172 13.66 2.23 -10.68
N GLY A 173 14.16 2.78 -9.57
CA GLY A 173 14.98 2.06 -8.60
C GLY A 173 16.35 1.67 -9.16
N VAL A 174 16.95 2.53 -9.99
CA VAL A 174 18.27 2.36 -10.60
C VAL A 174 19.22 3.49 -10.19
N ASN A 175 20.51 3.32 -10.45
CA ASN A 175 21.51 4.36 -10.23
C ASN A 175 21.83 5.10 -11.54
N ARG A 176 22.40 6.30 -11.46
CA ARG A 176 22.84 7.03 -12.65
C ARG A 176 23.95 6.31 -13.43
N SER A 177 24.72 5.42 -12.78
CA SER A 177 25.74 4.57 -13.41
C SER A 177 25.21 3.28 -14.02
N THR A 178 23.92 2.97 -13.86
CA THR A 178 23.30 1.76 -14.43
C THR A 178 23.30 1.84 -15.95
N THR A 179 23.62 0.76 -16.64
CA THR A 179 23.65 0.72 -18.11
C THR A 179 22.24 0.89 -18.72
N ASP A 180 22.16 1.41 -19.95
CA ASP A 180 20.88 1.63 -20.63
C ASP A 180 20.08 0.35 -20.83
N ASN A 181 20.77 -0.76 -21.11
CA ASN A 181 20.14 -2.07 -21.24
C ASN A 181 19.52 -2.55 -19.92
N GLU A 182 20.20 -2.33 -18.80
CA GLU A 182 19.67 -2.67 -17.46
C GLU A 182 18.49 -1.77 -17.07
N ILE A 183 18.55 -0.48 -17.39
CA ILE A 183 17.46 0.48 -17.19
C ILE A 183 16.22 0.02 -17.97
N ARG A 184 16.40 -0.34 -19.26
CA ARG A 184 15.32 -0.86 -20.11
C ARG A 184 14.72 -2.15 -19.55
N LYS A 185 15.56 -3.10 -19.13
CA LYS A 185 15.09 -4.35 -18.49
C LYS A 185 14.29 -4.07 -17.21
N LYS A 186 14.76 -3.12 -16.40
CA LYS A 186 14.07 -2.73 -15.16
C LYS A 186 12.72 -2.08 -15.46
N TRP A 187 12.65 -1.19 -16.45
CA TRP A 187 11.41 -0.57 -16.91
C TRP A 187 10.40 -1.61 -17.41
N ILE A 188 10.81 -2.55 -18.28
CA ILE A 188 9.94 -3.64 -18.78
C ILE A 188 9.40 -4.47 -17.60
N LYS A 189 10.27 -4.80 -16.64
CA LYS A 189 9.87 -5.56 -15.44
C LYS A 189 8.81 -4.82 -14.64
N LEU A 190 9.02 -3.54 -14.34
CA LEU A 190 8.07 -2.71 -13.59
C LEU A 190 6.73 -2.59 -14.33
N ASN A 191 6.75 -2.35 -15.65
CA ASN A 191 5.53 -2.30 -16.45
C ASN A 191 4.73 -3.60 -16.35
N LYS A 192 5.38 -4.75 -16.44
CA LYS A 192 4.72 -6.06 -16.31
C LYS A 192 4.17 -6.27 -14.90
N GLU A 193 4.92 -5.88 -13.87
CA GLU A 193 4.54 -6.06 -12.47
C GLU A 193 3.32 -5.19 -12.09
N HIS A 194 3.31 -3.92 -12.53
CA HIS A 194 2.26 -2.94 -12.23
C HIS A 194 1.11 -2.94 -13.25
N HIS A 195 1.13 -3.85 -14.23
CA HIS A 195 0.04 -3.92 -15.20
C HIS A 195 -1.29 -4.28 -14.52
N PRO A 196 -2.40 -3.57 -14.81
CA PRO A 196 -3.71 -3.80 -14.19
C PRO A 196 -4.13 -5.26 -14.20
N ASP A 197 -4.00 -5.94 -15.34
CA ASP A 197 -4.40 -7.35 -15.48
C ASP A 197 -3.60 -8.28 -14.57
N ASN A 198 -2.29 -8.02 -14.41
CA ASN A 198 -1.44 -8.79 -13.51
C ASN A 198 -1.84 -8.58 -12.04
N LEU A 199 -2.19 -7.35 -11.66
CA LEU A 199 -2.62 -7.02 -10.31
C LEU A 199 -3.97 -7.66 -9.98
N ILE A 200 -4.95 -7.60 -10.90
CA ILE A 200 -6.25 -8.25 -10.78
C ILE A 200 -6.09 -9.78 -10.65
N ALA A 201 -5.25 -10.40 -11.50
CA ALA A 201 -4.97 -11.83 -11.44
C ALA A 201 -4.35 -12.27 -10.10
N LYS A 202 -3.58 -11.37 -9.44
CA LYS A 202 -3.01 -11.61 -8.11
C LYS A 202 -3.98 -11.36 -6.96
N GLY A 203 -5.20 -10.89 -7.24
CA GLY A 203 -6.25 -10.65 -6.26
C GLY A 203 -6.36 -9.21 -5.77
N MET A 204 -5.84 -8.24 -6.54
CA MET A 204 -6.06 -6.83 -6.23
C MET A 204 -7.52 -6.44 -6.48
N PRO A 205 -8.19 -5.73 -5.56
CA PRO A 205 -9.54 -5.22 -5.81
C PRO A 205 -9.55 -4.13 -6.89
N LYS A 206 -10.60 -4.08 -7.70
CA LYS A 206 -10.72 -3.15 -8.85
C LYS A 206 -10.66 -1.68 -8.44
N GLU A 207 -11.09 -1.36 -7.25
CA GLU A 207 -11.10 -0.02 -6.68
C GLU A 207 -9.70 0.59 -6.56
N PHE A 208 -8.68 -0.27 -6.46
CA PHE A 208 -7.27 0.15 -6.34
C PHE A 208 -6.56 0.33 -7.69
N ILE A 209 -7.12 -0.18 -8.78
CA ILE A 209 -6.49 -0.15 -10.11
C ILE A 209 -6.24 1.29 -10.62
N LYS A 210 -7.10 2.25 -10.25
CA LYS A 210 -6.89 3.64 -10.67
C LYS A 210 -5.55 4.22 -10.16
N GLN A 211 -5.12 3.84 -8.97
CA GLN A 211 -3.82 4.29 -8.44
C GLN A 211 -2.67 3.56 -9.11
N SER A 212 -2.80 2.26 -9.36
CA SER A 212 -1.80 1.49 -10.09
C SER A 212 -1.56 2.02 -11.50
N ASN A 213 -2.60 2.54 -12.17
CA ASN A 213 -2.45 3.23 -13.46
C ASN A 213 -1.63 4.51 -13.34
N LYS A 214 -1.75 5.26 -12.24
CA LYS A 214 -0.90 6.44 -11.99
C LYS A 214 0.55 6.05 -11.75
N GLU A 215 0.77 4.98 -10.99
CA GLU A 215 2.10 4.42 -10.76
C GLU A 215 2.75 3.99 -12.07
N LEU A 216 2.01 3.26 -12.91
CA LEU A 216 2.48 2.83 -14.22
C LEU A 216 2.82 4.02 -15.13
N ALA A 217 2.00 5.08 -15.09
CA ALA A 217 2.28 6.32 -15.81
C ALA A 217 3.57 7.00 -15.30
N ALA A 218 3.78 7.06 -13.98
CA ALA A 218 5.01 7.62 -13.40
C ALA A 218 6.26 6.84 -13.81
N ILE A 219 6.19 5.50 -13.85
CA ILE A 219 7.25 4.61 -14.33
C ILE A 219 7.59 4.91 -15.79
N ASN A 220 6.59 5.08 -16.66
CA ASN A 220 6.80 5.37 -18.08
C ASN A 220 7.40 6.76 -18.29
N ILE A 221 6.86 7.80 -17.63
CA ILE A 221 7.41 9.16 -17.66
C ILE A 221 8.86 9.19 -17.19
N ALA A 222 9.19 8.45 -16.13
CA ALA A 222 10.54 8.35 -15.62
C ALA A 222 11.50 7.73 -16.64
N TYR A 223 11.08 6.68 -17.33
CA TYR A 223 11.89 6.05 -18.38
C TYR A 223 12.12 6.99 -19.56
N ASP A 224 11.07 7.70 -20.02
CA ASP A 224 11.19 8.65 -21.13
C ASP A 224 12.12 9.83 -20.76
N LYS A 225 12.02 10.36 -19.54
CA LYS A 225 12.96 11.38 -19.03
C LYS A 225 14.42 10.89 -19.00
N ILE A 226 14.65 9.62 -18.61
CA ILE A 226 16.02 9.06 -18.63
C ILE A 226 16.53 8.92 -20.04
N LYS A 227 15.69 8.50 -21.01
CA LYS A 227 16.07 8.47 -22.43
C LYS A 227 16.50 9.84 -22.93
N GLU A 228 15.70 10.87 -22.64
CA GLU A 228 16.00 12.26 -23.00
C GLU A 228 17.33 12.74 -22.39
N ILE A 229 17.53 12.54 -21.08
CA ILE A 229 18.76 12.94 -20.38
C ILE A 229 20.01 12.25 -20.96
N ARG A 230 19.87 11.01 -21.43
CA ARG A 230 20.99 10.20 -21.95
C ARG A 230 21.15 10.24 -23.47
N GLY A 231 20.22 10.88 -24.19
CA GLY A 231 20.24 10.91 -25.67
C GLY A 231 20.00 9.51 -26.28
N ILE A 232 19.18 8.66 -25.63
CA ILE A 232 18.86 7.31 -26.12
C ILE A 232 17.57 7.38 -26.94
N SER A 233 17.63 6.87 -28.17
CA SER A 233 16.46 6.73 -29.08
C SER A 233 15.64 5.48 -28.77
#